data_dc793bc57abe9916350094717904edb4
#
_entry.id   dc793bc57abe9916350094717904edb4
#
_cell.length_a   1.000
_cell.length_b   1.000
_cell.length_c   1.000
_cell.angle_alpha   90.00
_cell.angle_beta   90.00
_cell.angle_gamma   90.00
#
_symmetry.space_group_name_H-M   'P 1'
#
loop_
_entity.id
_entity.type
_entity.pdbx_description
1 polymer ?
#
loop_
_entity_poly.entity_id
_entity_poly.type
_entity_poly.pdbx_seq_one_letter_code
_entity_poly.pdbx_strand_id
1 'polypeptide(L)'
;MSAQSSTSVALSDAREAFEHVSAHITEHGIEPEPLSPAHHRFRHEGATIQLQHDDSALTIALEAPSPNMLYFLKEAAALHVAEIDPVAAESLRWSDQAAPVRQPVNFSELTLRRRSQPIPGMTRLTLEAEDVATLADGGLHVKLMLPADRTRAPVWPSVAANGVTKWPKGDDRLHVRYFTLRSVRPEAGEVDIDVVEHPGGMISDWALEAEPGDRIGVMGPGGGQPPEQQEGLLLAGDMTALPPIARILESLSSEASGHLVIAFPESAEPASYLPPTTLDLRRVAPERFRQEVLPIVQAIGAEHRIRNAWFGGEHANAQALRQLFKRDFGLVQGTQLSVAYWREGRRGDARRETD
;
A
#
# COMPACT_ATOMS: atom_id res chain seq x y z
N MET A 1 -3.06 -4.15 21.91
CA MET A 1 -2.28 -3.38 22.91
C MET A 1 -1.57 -2.26 22.14
N SER A 2 -1.69 -1.00 22.60
CA SER A 2 -0.99 0.11 21.97
C SER A 2 0.52 -0.06 22.06
N ALA A 3 1.23 0.24 20.99
CA ALA A 3 2.68 0.24 20.92
C ALA A 3 3.19 1.69 21.04
N GLN A 4 4.26 1.93 21.78
CA GLN A 4 4.78 3.27 22.05
C GLN A 4 6.29 3.31 21.87
N SER A 5 6.80 4.44 21.40
CA SER A 5 8.23 4.70 21.35
C SER A 5 8.52 6.20 21.32
N SER A 6 9.72 6.59 21.74
CA SER A 6 10.16 7.97 21.66
C SER A 6 11.65 8.04 21.29
N THR A 7 12.04 9.19 20.74
CA THR A 7 13.44 9.51 20.46
C THR A 7 13.67 10.99 20.69
N SER A 8 14.92 11.37 20.95
CA SER A 8 15.36 12.75 20.95
C SER A 8 16.62 12.85 20.12
N VAL A 9 16.65 13.77 19.17
CA VAL A 9 17.78 13.98 18.27
C VAL A 9 18.32 15.40 18.40
N ALA A 10 19.62 15.52 18.63
CA ALA A 10 20.30 16.81 18.63
C ALA A 10 20.44 17.34 17.20
N LEU A 11 20.06 18.59 17.00
CA LEU A 11 20.04 19.27 15.70
C LEU A 11 20.60 20.67 15.85
N SER A 12 21.28 21.15 14.81
CA SER A 12 21.79 22.53 14.76
C SER A 12 20.66 23.57 14.71
N ASP A 13 19.51 23.21 14.12
CA ASP A 13 18.27 23.97 14.11
C ASP A 13 17.08 23.02 14.38
N ALA A 14 16.81 22.78 15.66
CA ALA A 14 15.73 21.92 16.10
C ALA A 14 14.36 22.53 15.80
N ARG A 15 14.27 23.86 15.72
CA ARG A 15 13.04 24.57 15.38
C ARG A 15 12.69 24.40 13.92
N GLU A 16 13.67 24.55 12.99
CA GLU A 16 13.45 24.32 11.56
C GLU A 16 12.96 22.89 11.33
N ALA A 17 13.58 21.92 11.98
CA ALA A 17 13.18 20.51 11.90
C ALA A 17 11.74 20.28 12.41
N PHE A 18 11.37 20.89 13.52
CA PHE A 18 10.02 20.83 14.05
C PHE A 18 8.99 21.42 13.10
N GLU A 19 9.29 22.60 12.51
CA GLU A 19 8.42 23.29 11.56
C GLU A 19 8.27 22.45 10.28
N HIS A 20 9.37 21.90 9.74
CA HIS A 20 9.37 21.05 8.55
C HIS A 20 8.52 19.78 8.73
N VAL A 21 8.77 19.01 9.79
CA VAL A 21 8.02 17.77 10.05
C VAL A 21 6.54 18.08 10.33
N SER A 22 6.24 19.14 11.07
CA SER A 22 4.86 19.57 11.33
C SER A 22 4.12 19.96 10.04
N ALA A 23 4.78 20.72 9.16
CA ALA A 23 4.20 21.13 7.88
C ALA A 23 3.91 19.91 6.99
N HIS A 24 4.84 18.96 6.90
CA HIS A 24 4.67 17.74 6.12
C HIS A 24 3.47 16.90 6.61
N ILE A 25 3.31 16.72 7.92
CA ILE A 25 2.16 16.00 8.49
C ILE A 25 0.85 16.73 8.10
N THR A 26 0.85 18.07 8.14
CA THR A 26 -0.32 18.88 7.78
C THR A 26 -0.64 18.80 6.28
N GLU A 27 0.35 18.69 5.40
CA GLU A 27 0.15 18.47 3.96
C GLU A 27 -0.61 17.15 3.66
N HIS A 28 -0.49 16.17 4.54
CA HIS A 28 -1.27 14.94 4.49
C HIS A 28 -2.70 15.07 5.06
N GLY A 29 -3.12 16.29 5.43
CA GLY A 29 -4.47 16.56 5.94
C GLY A 29 -4.65 16.24 7.42
N ILE A 30 -3.56 16.11 8.18
CA ILE A 30 -3.57 15.84 9.62
C ILE A 30 -3.28 17.14 10.34
N GLU A 31 -4.32 17.75 10.92
CA GLU A 31 -4.20 19.06 11.58
C GLU A 31 -3.45 18.94 12.93
N PRO A 32 -2.55 19.90 13.23
CA PRO A 32 -1.88 19.96 14.51
C PRO A 32 -2.81 20.42 15.64
N GLU A 33 -2.71 19.78 16.79
CA GLU A 33 -3.19 20.26 18.07
C GLU A 33 -2.00 20.93 18.80
N PRO A 34 -1.88 22.28 18.78
CA PRO A 34 -0.77 22.97 19.44
C PRO A 34 -0.94 22.92 20.94
N LEU A 35 -0.02 22.28 21.63
CA LEU A 35 0.07 22.26 23.12
C LEU A 35 0.88 23.44 23.63
N SER A 36 1.85 23.92 22.83
CA SER A 36 2.61 25.15 23.01
C SER A 36 3.24 25.54 21.68
N PRO A 37 3.88 26.73 21.54
CA PRO A 37 4.60 27.11 20.32
C PRO A 37 5.71 26.13 19.91
N ALA A 38 6.23 25.35 20.86
CA ALA A 38 7.30 24.36 20.67
C ALA A 38 6.83 22.91 20.82
N HIS A 39 5.51 22.65 20.86
CA HIS A 39 4.97 21.32 21.11
C HIS A 39 3.64 21.14 20.37
N HIS A 40 3.62 20.25 19.36
CA HIS A 40 2.44 19.87 18.62
C HIS A 40 2.08 18.39 18.84
N ARG A 41 0.78 18.10 18.83
CA ARG A 41 0.22 16.76 18.80
C ARG A 41 -0.56 16.59 17.51
N PHE A 42 -0.43 15.40 16.90
CA PHE A 42 -1.21 14.99 15.71
C PHE A 42 -1.90 13.67 16.02
N ARG A 43 -3.11 13.48 15.49
CA ARG A 43 -3.89 12.25 15.66
C ARG A 43 -4.36 11.77 14.31
N HIS A 44 -4.08 10.53 13.99
CA HIS A 44 -4.51 9.93 12.73
C HIS A 44 -4.65 8.41 12.86
N GLU A 45 -5.78 7.83 12.43
CA GLU A 45 -6.04 6.39 12.43
C GLU A 45 -5.72 5.68 13.76
N GLY A 46 -6.04 6.32 14.89
CA GLY A 46 -5.76 5.80 16.22
C GLY A 46 -4.32 5.96 16.72
N ALA A 47 -3.43 6.51 15.88
CA ALA A 47 -2.09 6.87 16.27
C ALA A 47 -2.01 8.29 16.83
N THR A 48 -1.03 8.53 17.72
CA THR A 48 -0.66 9.86 18.22
C THR A 48 0.81 10.11 17.94
N ILE A 49 1.11 11.25 17.33
CA ILE A 49 2.46 11.76 17.10
C ILE A 49 2.61 13.04 17.91
N GLN A 50 3.62 13.12 18.75
CA GLN A 50 3.97 14.35 19.45
C GLN A 50 5.36 14.79 19.00
N LEU A 51 5.45 16.04 18.60
CA LEU A 51 6.69 16.72 18.25
C LEU A 51 6.94 17.84 19.24
N GLN A 52 8.10 17.86 19.83
CA GLN A 52 8.53 18.92 20.73
C GLN A 52 9.98 19.29 20.43
N HIS A 53 10.28 20.57 20.42
CA HIS A 53 11.66 21.05 20.30
C HIS A 53 12.06 21.93 21.48
N ASP A 54 13.35 21.94 21.76
CA ASP A 54 14.05 22.99 22.51
C ASP A 54 15.10 23.65 21.59
N ASP A 55 16.05 24.38 22.19
CA ASP A 55 17.08 25.12 21.42
C ASP A 55 18.08 24.19 20.72
N SER A 56 18.13 22.91 21.06
CA SER A 56 19.19 21.97 20.68
C SER A 56 18.72 20.62 20.17
N ALA A 57 17.47 20.26 20.41
CA ALA A 57 16.97 18.92 20.10
C ALA A 57 15.49 18.92 19.67
N LEU A 58 15.17 17.99 18.76
CA LEU A 58 13.80 17.58 18.44
C LEU A 58 13.49 16.27 19.15
N THR A 59 12.42 16.27 19.93
CA THR A 59 11.86 15.08 20.58
C THR A 59 10.61 14.64 19.83
N ILE A 60 10.55 13.34 19.48
CA ILE A 60 9.44 12.69 18.79
C ILE A 60 8.93 11.58 19.69
N ALA A 61 7.66 11.63 20.07
CA ALA A 61 6.98 10.57 20.80
C ALA A 61 5.82 10.02 19.97
N LEU A 62 5.77 8.70 19.87
CA LEU A 62 4.83 7.97 19.00
C LEU A 62 4.02 6.98 19.87
N GLU A 63 2.72 6.96 19.62
CA GLU A 63 1.81 5.93 20.10
C GLU A 63 1.00 5.42 18.92
N ALA A 64 0.87 4.10 18.77
CA ALA A 64 0.19 3.50 17.65
C ALA A 64 -0.66 2.30 18.09
N PRO A 65 -1.77 1.99 17.38
CA PRO A 65 -2.65 0.87 17.72
C PRO A 65 -1.97 -0.49 17.48
N SER A 66 -0.91 -0.54 16.68
CA SER A 66 -0.20 -1.79 16.37
C SER A 66 1.32 -1.57 16.25
N PRO A 67 2.13 -2.62 16.44
CA PRO A 67 3.57 -2.57 16.18
C PRO A 67 3.91 -2.21 14.73
N ASN A 68 3.10 -2.62 13.78
CA ASN A 68 3.27 -2.31 12.35
C ASN A 68 3.10 -0.80 12.08
N MET A 69 2.05 -0.17 12.61
CA MET A 69 1.86 1.27 12.50
C MET A 69 2.99 2.04 13.20
N LEU A 70 3.42 1.59 14.38
CA LEU A 70 4.55 2.21 15.09
C LEU A 70 5.83 2.14 14.25
N TYR A 71 6.09 1.03 13.59
CA TYR A 71 7.23 0.86 12.69
C TYR A 71 7.19 1.88 11.53
N PHE A 72 6.06 2.03 10.86
CA PHE A 72 5.90 3.02 9.79
C PHE A 72 6.11 4.46 10.26
N LEU A 73 5.58 4.80 11.43
CA LEU A 73 5.77 6.14 12.01
C LEU A 73 7.23 6.44 12.36
N LYS A 74 7.97 5.44 12.87
CA LYS A 74 9.42 5.58 13.13
C LYS A 74 10.21 5.78 11.84
N GLU A 75 9.93 4.99 10.82
CA GLU A 75 10.58 5.08 9.51
C GLU A 75 10.32 6.46 8.88
N ALA A 76 9.06 6.91 8.86
CA ALA A 76 8.69 8.23 8.37
C ALA A 76 9.41 9.35 9.12
N ALA A 77 9.38 9.31 10.45
CA ALA A 77 10.06 10.31 11.28
C ALA A 77 11.56 10.39 10.99
N ALA A 78 12.23 9.23 10.89
CA ALA A 78 13.66 9.19 10.59
C ALA A 78 13.99 9.71 9.18
N LEU A 79 13.14 9.44 8.19
CA LEU A 79 13.30 9.94 6.83
C LEU A 79 13.14 11.47 6.77
N HIS A 80 12.15 12.04 7.47
CA HIS A 80 12.00 13.51 7.51
C HIS A 80 13.10 14.22 8.27
N VAL A 81 13.63 13.62 9.34
CA VAL A 81 14.85 14.15 9.97
C VAL A 81 16.03 14.09 9.01
N ALA A 82 16.15 13.04 8.18
CA ALA A 82 17.23 12.90 7.21
C ALA A 82 17.16 13.92 6.06
N GLU A 83 16.00 14.45 5.73
CA GLU A 83 15.83 15.54 4.74
C GLU A 83 16.49 16.84 5.22
N ILE A 84 16.59 17.04 6.54
CA ILE A 84 17.18 18.23 7.15
C ILE A 84 18.62 17.99 7.54
N ASP A 85 18.88 16.92 8.28
CA ASP A 85 20.21 16.52 8.76
C ASP A 85 20.38 14.98 8.64
N PRO A 86 20.96 14.48 7.52
CA PRO A 86 21.20 13.06 7.34
C PRO A 86 22.08 12.45 8.44
N VAL A 87 23.05 13.20 8.99
CA VAL A 87 23.96 12.70 10.03
C VAL A 87 23.22 12.56 11.35
N ALA A 88 22.40 13.55 11.71
CA ALA A 88 21.56 13.47 12.89
C ALA A 88 20.56 12.31 12.80
N ALA A 89 19.96 12.08 11.62
CA ALA A 89 19.03 10.97 11.39
C ALA A 89 19.69 9.59 11.62
N GLU A 90 20.97 9.42 11.30
CA GLU A 90 21.70 8.18 11.60
C GLU A 90 21.91 7.97 13.11
N SER A 91 21.89 9.03 13.87
CA SER A 91 22.08 9.01 15.33
C SER A 91 20.80 8.69 16.11
N LEU A 92 19.62 8.72 15.47
CA LEU A 92 18.35 8.41 16.11
C LEU A 92 18.38 7.05 16.83
N ARG A 93 17.85 7.01 18.04
CA ARG A 93 17.69 5.80 18.86
C ARG A 93 16.31 5.82 19.51
N TRP A 94 15.53 4.79 19.22
CA TRP A 94 14.17 4.67 19.73
C TRP A 94 14.15 3.98 21.09
N SER A 95 13.29 4.44 22.00
CA SER A 95 13.23 3.98 23.40
C SER A 95 12.84 2.50 23.57
N ASP A 96 12.11 1.92 22.60
CA ASP A 96 11.69 0.51 22.62
C ASP A 96 12.72 -0.43 21.97
N GLN A 97 13.85 0.07 21.51
CA GLN A 97 14.89 -0.69 20.84
C GLN A 97 15.85 -1.33 21.84
N ALA A 98 15.42 -2.43 22.46
CA ALA A 98 16.23 -3.17 23.44
C ALA A 98 17.25 -4.14 22.80
N ALA A 99 17.11 -4.48 21.52
CA ALA A 99 17.99 -5.36 20.76
C ALA A 99 18.02 -4.98 19.26
N PRO A 100 19.06 -5.33 18.51
CA PRO A 100 19.05 -5.11 17.07
C PRO A 100 17.95 -5.95 16.43
N VAL A 101 16.89 -5.27 15.96
CA VAL A 101 15.84 -5.90 15.17
C VAL A 101 16.48 -6.27 13.82
N ARG A 102 16.52 -7.56 13.50
CA ARG A 102 17.18 -8.02 12.27
C ARG A 102 16.35 -7.76 11.02
N GLN A 103 15.02 -7.87 11.13
CA GLN A 103 14.09 -7.69 10.01
C GLN A 103 12.98 -6.69 10.37
N PRO A 104 12.37 -6.00 9.39
CA PRO A 104 11.19 -5.17 9.62
C PRO A 104 10.06 -6.00 10.24
N VAL A 105 9.32 -5.42 11.16
CA VAL A 105 8.21 -6.09 11.88
C VAL A 105 7.09 -6.56 10.94
N ASN A 106 6.96 -5.90 9.80
CA ASN A 106 5.99 -6.19 8.75
C ASN A 106 6.57 -7.02 7.59
N PHE A 107 7.76 -7.59 7.77
CA PHE A 107 8.35 -8.51 6.80
C PHE A 107 8.01 -9.96 7.15
N SER A 108 7.67 -10.74 6.11
CA SER A 108 7.49 -12.18 6.18
C SER A 108 8.11 -12.85 4.96
N GLU A 109 8.77 -13.97 5.15
CA GLU A 109 9.13 -14.84 4.05
C GLU A 109 8.03 -15.91 3.89
N LEU A 110 7.42 -15.97 2.72
CA LEU A 110 6.35 -16.89 2.39
C LEU A 110 6.85 -17.95 1.43
N THR A 111 6.30 -19.17 1.56
CA THR A 111 6.59 -20.31 0.69
C THR A 111 5.40 -20.59 -0.21
N LEU A 112 5.64 -20.82 -1.49
CA LEU A 112 4.59 -21.21 -2.43
C LEU A 112 4.11 -22.62 -2.12
N ARG A 113 2.81 -22.76 -1.87
CA ARG A 113 2.14 -24.04 -1.64
C ARG A 113 1.54 -24.60 -2.92
N ARG A 114 0.86 -23.75 -3.69
CA ARG A 114 0.24 -24.11 -4.98
C ARG A 114 -0.02 -22.90 -5.85
N ARG A 115 -0.14 -23.16 -7.14
CA ARG A 115 -0.64 -22.22 -8.14
C ARG A 115 -1.99 -22.67 -8.67
N SER A 116 -2.80 -21.68 -9.05
CA SER A 116 -4.06 -21.92 -9.77
C SER A 116 -4.36 -20.73 -10.69
N GLN A 117 -5.30 -20.89 -11.61
CA GLN A 117 -5.73 -19.84 -12.51
C GLN A 117 -7.19 -19.48 -12.18
N PRO A 118 -7.44 -18.44 -11.37
CA PRO A 118 -8.80 -18.07 -10.97
C PRO A 118 -9.65 -17.59 -12.16
N ILE A 119 -9.03 -16.86 -13.09
CA ILE A 119 -9.60 -16.43 -14.38
C ILE A 119 -8.50 -16.41 -15.44
N PRO A 120 -8.85 -16.45 -16.74
CA PRO A 120 -7.87 -16.34 -17.81
C PRO A 120 -7.01 -15.08 -17.69
N GLY A 121 -5.69 -15.22 -17.86
CA GLY A 121 -4.71 -14.13 -17.75
C GLY A 121 -4.35 -13.72 -16.33
N MET A 122 -4.69 -14.55 -15.32
CA MET A 122 -4.36 -14.30 -13.93
C MET A 122 -3.91 -15.57 -13.23
N THR A 123 -2.74 -15.57 -12.62
CA THR A 123 -2.21 -16.66 -11.80
C THR A 123 -2.40 -16.33 -10.33
N ARG A 124 -3.04 -17.24 -9.58
CA ARG A 124 -3.12 -17.20 -8.12
C ARG A 124 -1.98 -17.97 -7.50
N LEU A 125 -1.26 -17.30 -6.63
CA LEU A 125 -0.26 -17.87 -5.74
C LEU A 125 -0.90 -18.07 -4.37
N THR A 126 -1.03 -19.33 -3.92
CA THR A 126 -1.34 -19.64 -2.53
C THR A 126 -0.02 -19.84 -1.80
N LEU A 127 0.28 -18.94 -0.89
CA LEU A 127 1.51 -18.88 -0.13
C LEU A 127 1.23 -19.21 1.32
N GLU A 128 2.21 -19.80 2.01
CA GLU A 128 2.10 -20.16 3.42
C GLU A 128 3.26 -19.62 4.25
N ALA A 129 2.99 -19.33 5.52
CA ALA A 129 3.99 -19.04 6.55
C ALA A 129 3.47 -19.50 7.91
N GLU A 130 4.39 -19.58 8.88
CA GLU A 130 4.06 -19.95 10.26
C GLU A 130 3.07 -18.98 10.92
N ASP A 131 3.19 -17.68 10.63
CA ASP A 131 2.26 -16.65 11.09
C ASP A 131 1.87 -15.72 9.95
N VAL A 132 0.64 -15.87 9.46
CA VAL A 132 0.03 -14.97 8.47
C VAL A 132 -1.02 -14.04 9.08
N ALA A 133 -1.30 -14.15 10.38
CA ALA A 133 -2.31 -13.33 11.05
C ALA A 133 -1.94 -11.84 10.98
N THR A 134 -0.66 -11.51 11.02
CA THR A 134 -0.16 -10.14 10.87
C THR A 134 -0.46 -9.52 9.49
N LEU A 135 -0.73 -10.36 8.48
CA LEU A 135 -1.12 -9.94 7.14
C LEU A 135 -2.63 -9.70 6.99
N ALA A 136 -3.43 -10.03 8.00
CA ALA A 136 -4.89 -9.84 7.95
C ALA A 136 -5.30 -8.39 8.22
N ASP A 137 -4.51 -7.64 9.00
CA ASP A 137 -4.82 -6.29 9.46
C ASP A 137 -3.84 -5.26 8.90
N GLY A 138 -4.32 -4.05 8.60
CA GLY A 138 -3.47 -2.90 8.24
C GLY A 138 -3.50 -2.48 6.78
N GLY A 139 -4.32 -3.10 5.93
CA GLY A 139 -4.53 -2.68 4.54
C GLY A 139 -4.63 -3.82 3.55
N LEU A 140 -4.72 -3.45 2.27
CA LEU A 140 -4.93 -4.40 1.18
C LEU A 140 -3.63 -4.78 0.45
N HIS A 141 -2.62 -3.91 0.50
CA HIS A 141 -1.45 -4.01 -0.37
C HIS A 141 -0.20 -4.48 0.38
N VAL A 142 0.59 -5.28 -0.31
CA VAL A 142 1.91 -5.73 0.14
C VAL A 142 2.95 -5.48 -0.93
N LYS A 143 4.20 -5.34 -0.52
CA LYS A 143 5.36 -5.43 -1.42
C LYS A 143 5.77 -6.88 -1.54
N LEU A 144 5.71 -7.44 -2.74
CA LEU A 144 6.37 -8.71 -3.06
C LEU A 144 7.81 -8.45 -3.45
N MET A 145 8.72 -9.30 -2.98
CA MET A 145 10.15 -9.15 -3.16
C MET A 145 10.78 -10.43 -3.68
N LEU A 146 11.45 -10.33 -4.83
CA LEU A 146 12.26 -11.43 -5.39
C LEU A 146 13.71 -10.99 -5.51
N PRO A 147 14.70 -11.86 -5.20
CA PRO A 147 16.09 -11.56 -5.48
C PRO A 147 16.30 -11.38 -6.99
N ALA A 148 17.19 -10.45 -7.36
CA ALA A 148 17.58 -10.24 -8.76
C ALA A 148 18.28 -11.47 -9.33
N ASP A 149 19.07 -12.13 -8.49
CA ASP A 149 19.72 -13.42 -8.78
C ASP A 149 19.04 -14.53 -7.94
N ARG A 150 18.17 -15.32 -8.58
CA ARG A 150 17.42 -16.41 -7.94
C ARG A 150 18.25 -17.68 -7.70
N THR A 151 19.49 -17.72 -8.17
CA THR A 151 20.41 -18.84 -7.92
C THR A 151 21.09 -18.77 -6.56
N ARG A 152 20.99 -17.61 -5.89
CA ARG A 152 21.55 -17.36 -4.56
C ARG A 152 20.47 -17.32 -3.49
N ALA A 153 20.87 -17.60 -2.25
CA ALA A 153 19.98 -17.36 -1.11
C ALA A 153 19.63 -15.87 -1.02
N PRO A 154 18.35 -15.52 -0.83
CA PRO A 154 17.94 -14.12 -0.78
C PRO A 154 18.52 -13.42 0.46
N VAL A 155 18.91 -12.18 0.28
CA VAL A 155 19.20 -11.23 1.36
C VAL A 155 17.98 -10.34 1.51
N TRP A 156 17.30 -10.46 2.63
CA TRP A 156 16.09 -9.68 2.91
C TRP A 156 16.38 -8.33 3.56
N PRO A 157 15.43 -7.38 3.52
CA PRO A 157 15.59 -6.09 4.19
C PRO A 157 15.85 -6.26 5.69
N SER A 158 16.65 -5.37 6.25
CA SER A 158 16.95 -5.32 7.68
C SER A 158 16.64 -3.94 8.24
N VAL A 159 16.56 -3.80 9.56
CA VAL A 159 16.32 -2.51 10.22
C VAL A 159 17.62 -1.95 10.75
N ALA A 160 17.92 -0.71 10.41
CA ALA A 160 19.04 0.02 10.95
C ALA A 160 18.79 0.44 12.41
N ALA A 161 19.84 0.87 13.09
CA ALA A 161 19.75 1.31 14.49
C ALA A 161 18.83 2.54 14.71
N ASN A 162 18.60 3.32 13.67
CA ASN A 162 17.66 4.46 13.68
C ASN A 162 16.20 4.09 13.32
N GLY A 163 15.90 2.80 13.09
CA GLY A 163 14.58 2.32 12.74
C GLY A 163 14.28 2.31 11.23
N VAL A 164 15.17 2.78 10.37
CA VAL A 164 14.97 2.82 8.91
C VAL A 164 15.26 1.46 8.30
N THR A 165 14.44 1.08 7.31
CA THR A 165 14.68 -0.12 6.50
C THR A 165 15.95 0.00 5.68
N LYS A 166 16.87 -0.95 5.84
CA LYS A 166 18.02 -1.13 4.96
C LYS A 166 17.68 -2.13 3.87
N TRP A 167 17.67 -1.65 2.63
CA TRP A 167 17.46 -2.47 1.46
C TRP A 167 18.77 -3.07 0.94
N PRO A 168 18.79 -4.34 0.53
CA PRO A 168 19.96 -4.96 -0.10
C PRO A 168 20.32 -4.24 -1.39
N LYS A 169 21.62 -4.10 -1.66
CA LYS A 169 22.17 -3.39 -2.83
C LYS A 169 23.07 -4.31 -3.66
N GLY A 170 23.46 -3.84 -4.85
CA GLY A 170 24.34 -4.59 -5.74
C GLY A 170 23.76 -5.92 -6.19
N ASP A 171 24.51 -7.00 -6.01
CA ASP A 171 24.10 -8.36 -6.40
C ASP A 171 22.95 -8.92 -5.55
N ASP A 172 22.76 -8.39 -4.35
CA ASP A 172 21.69 -8.81 -3.43
C ASP A 172 20.41 -7.99 -3.62
N ARG A 173 20.36 -7.09 -4.62
CA ARG A 173 19.19 -6.24 -4.88
C ARG A 173 17.93 -7.07 -5.09
N LEU A 174 16.81 -6.56 -4.57
CA LEU A 174 15.50 -7.16 -4.71
C LEU A 174 14.68 -6.47 -5.80
N HIS A 175 13.88 -7.23 -6.53
CA HIS A 175 12.76 -6.72 -7.31
C HIS A 175 11.56 -6.60 -6.41
N VAL A 176 11.08 -5.38 -6.24
CA VAL A 176 9.97 -5.04 -5.34
C VAL A 176 8.79 -4.53 -6.15
N ARG A 177 7.58 -5.08 -5.92
CA ARG A 177 6.35 -4.63 -6.57
C ARG A 177 5.19 -4.73 -5.60
N TYR A 178 4.27 -3.77 -5.73
CA TYR A 178 3.03 -3.79 -4.97
C TYR A 178 2.03 -4.77 -5.56
N PHE A 179 1.45 -5.57 -4.68
CA PHE A 179 0.35 -6.48 -4.97
C PHE A 179 -0.72 -6.36 -3.91
N THR A 180 -1.86 -6.97 -4.18
CA THR A 180 -2.97 -7.05 -3.21
C THR A 180 -3.00 -8.43 -2.58
N LEU A 181 -3.15 -8.48 -1.26
CA LEU A 181 -3.57 -9.71 -0.56
C LEU A 181 -5.02 -10.01 -0.97
N ARG A 182 -5.23 -10.98 -1.85
CA ARG A 182 -6.59 -11.36 -2.29
C ARG A 182 -7.37 -12.01 -1.15
N SER A 183 -6.72 -12.84 -0.36
CA SER A 183 -7.29 -13.41 0.86
C SER A 183 -6.19 -13.73 1.88
N VAL A 184 -6.55 -13.69 3.15
CA VAL A 184 -5.72 -14.17 4.26
C VAL A 184 -6.54 -15.16 5.06
N ARG A 185 -6.00 -16.35 5.31
CA ARG A 185 -6.62 -17.45 6.05
C ARG A 185 -5.71 -17.86 7.21
N PRO A 186 -5.77 -17.15 8.35
CA PRO A 186 -4.89 -17.39 9.48
C PRO A 186 -4.94 -18.84 9.99
N GLU A 187 -6.14 -19.42 10.06
CA GLU A 187 -6.35 -20.81 10.52
C GLU A 187 -5.65 -21.87 9.63
N ALA A 188 -5.46 -21.54 8.35
CA ALA A 188 -4.77 -22.42 7.40
C ALA A 188 -3.27 -22.04 7.24
N GLY A 189 -2.84 -20.92 7.82
CA GLY A 189 -1.51 -20.36 7.58
C GLY A 189 -1.29 -19.93 6.13
N GLU A 190 -2.37 -19.57 5.40
CA GLU A 190 -2.32 -19.31 3.96
C GLU A 190 -2.73 -17.89 3.59
N VAL A 191 -2.11 -17.37 2.53
CA VAL A 191 -2.53 -16.15 1.84
C VAL A 191 -2.61 -16.39 0.35
N ASP A 192 -3.56 -15.72 -0.34
CA ASP A 192 -3.63 -15.72 -1.78
C ASP A 192 -3.23 -14.35 -2.33
N ILE A 193 -2.39 -14.38 -3.36
CA ILE A 193 -1.99 -13.22 -4.14
C ILE A 193 -2.25 -13.53 -5.61
N ASP A 194 -3.01 -12.66 -6.27
CA ASP A 194 -3.34 -12.81 -7.68
C ASP A 194 -2.42 -11.92 -8.53
N VAL A 195 -1.78 -12.52 -9.50
CA VAL A 195 -0.81 -11.88 -10.41
C VAL A 195 -1.37 -11.87 -11.82
N VAL A 196 -1.55 -10.68 -12.40
CA VAL A 196 -1.90 -10.56 -13.82
C VAL A 196 -0.71 -10.99 -14.67
N GLU A 197 -0.97 -11.90 -15.60
CA GLU A 197 0.03 -12.46 -16.50
C GLU A 197 0.44 -11.44 -17.57
N HIS A 198 1.71 -11.09 -17.61
CA HIS A 198 2.27 -10.25 -18.68
C HIS A 198 3.75 -10.58 -18.91
N PRO A 199 4.20 -10.67 -20.16
CA PRO A 199 5.57 -11.06 -20.47
C PRO A 199 6.59 -10.00 -20.02
N GLY A 200 7.73 -10.47 -19.51
CA GLY A 200 8.86 -9.64 -19.10
C GLY A 200 8.70 -8.90 -17.78
N GLY A 201 7.67 -9.25 -16.99
CA GLY A 201 7.54 -8.81 -15.62
C GLY A 201 8.18 -9.84 -14.67
N MET A 202 9.20 -9.45 -13.90
CA MET A 202 9.94 -10.38 -13.04
C MET A 202 9.04 -11.22 -12.12
N ILE A 203 8.05 -10.60 -11.47
CA ILE A 203 7.13 -11.30 -10.57
C ILE A 203 6.09 -12.07 -11.38
N SER A 204 5.63 -11.53 -12.52
CA SER A 204 4.69 -12.24 -13.40
C SER A 204 5.35 -13.48 -14.01
N ASP A 205 6.57 -13.36 -14.53
CA ASP A 205 7.31 -14.49 -15.08
C ASP A 205 7.58 -15.55 -13.99
N TRP A 206 8.00 -15.11 -12.79
CA TRP A 206 8.17 -16.01 -11.65
C TRP A 206 6.84 -16.70 -11.27
N ALA A 207 5.73 -15.97 -11.21
CA ALA A 207 4.44 -16.55 -10.86
C ALA A 207 3.98 -17.66 -11.82
N LEU A 208 4.39 -17.57 -13.10
CA LEU A 208 4.10 -18.59 -14.11
C LEU A 208 5.00 -19.84 -13.99
N GLU A 209 6.23 -19.69 -13.48
CA GLU A 209 7.24 -20.74 -13.42
C GLU A 209 7.38 -21.38 -12.03
N ALA A 210 7.07 -20.63 -10.96
CA ALA A 210 7.32 -21.02 -9.58
C ALA A 210 6.69 -22.38 -9.23
N GLU A 211 7.41 -23.16 -8.44
CA GLU A 211 6.99 -24.48 -7.99
C GLU A 211 6.71 -24.49 -6.47
N PRO A 212 5.89 -25.42 -5.97
CA PRO A 212 5.71 -25.59 -4.53
C PRO A 212 7.05 -25.72 -3.80
N GLY A 213 7.24 -24.91 -2.76
CA GLY A 213 8.49 -24.79 -2.01
C GLY A 213 9.32 -23.56 -2.37
N ASP A 214 9.04 -22.87 -3.48
CA ASP A 214 9.69 -21.61 -3.81
C ASP A 214 9.29 -20.50 -2.82
N ARG A 215 10.24 -19.61 -2.52
CA ARG A 215 10.09 -18.58 -1.50
C ARG A 215 10.04 -17.18 -2.11
N ILE A 216 9.26 -16.31 -1.47
CA ILE A 216 9.12 -14.90 -1.80
C ILE A 216 9.06 -14.06 -0.53
N GLY A 217 9.73 -12.90 -0.54
CA GLY A 217 9.61 -11.93 0.54
C GLY A 217 8.32 -11.11 0.40
N VAL A 218 7.68 -10.83 1.52
CA VAL A 218 6.48 -10.00 1.60
C VAL A 218 6.67 -8.95 2.68
N MET A 219 6.33 -7.70 2.39
CA MET A 219 6.35 -6.61 3.38
C MET A 219 5.02 -5.86 3.33
N GLY A 220 4.41 -5.68 4.46
CA GLY A 220 3.10 -5.07 4.65
C GLY A 220 2.24 -5.88 5.61
N PRO A 221 0.90 -5.73 5.55
CA PRO A 221 0.14 -4.92 4.58
C PRO A 221 0.15 -3.42 4.89
N GLY A 222 -0.29 -2.64 3.90
CA GLY A 222 -0.47 -1.20 4.05
C GLY A 222 -1.40 -0.63 2.98
N GLY A 223 -2.03 0.50 3.26
CA GLY A 223 -2.87 1.24 2.33
C GLY A 223 -4.12 0.50 1.85
N GLY A 224 -4.91 1.18 1.00
CA GLY A 224 -6.06 0.56 0.33
C GLY A 224 -7.26 0.34 1.23
N GLN A 225 -7.55 1.24 2.15
CA GLN A 225 -8.76 1.15 2.98
C GLN A 225 -10.03 1.20 2.10
N PRO A 226 -11.05 0.36 2.40
CA PRO A 226 -12.34 0.45 1.73
C PRO A 226 -12.98 1.83 1.91
N PRO A 227 -13.80 2.30 0.95
CA PRO A 227 -14.49 3.58 1.09
C PRO A 227 -15.48 3.54 2.26
N GLU A 228 -15.44 4.56 3.12
CA GLU A 228 -16.40 4.71 4.24
C GLU A 228 -17.81 4.99 3.73
N GLN A 229 -17.93 5.87 2.73
CA GLN A 229 -19.21 6.21 2.10
C GLN A 229 -19.58 5.13 1.09
N GLN A 230 -20.67 4.42 1.33
CA GLN A 230 -21.11 3.29 0.52
C GLN A 230 -22.31 3.60 -0.39
N GLU A 231 -22.87 4.80 -0.35
CA GLU A 231 -23.90 5.29 -1.26
C GLU A 231 -23.26 6.11 -2.40
N GLY A 232 -23.70 5.89 -3.63
CA GLY A 232 -23.16 6.59 -4.80
C GLY A 232 -21.69 6.27 -5.06
N LEU A 233 -21.30 5.01 -4.87
CA LEU A 233 -19.95 4.51 -5.16
C LEU A 233 -19.70 4.43 -6.66
N LEU A 234 -18.48 4.71 -7.05
CA LEU A 234 -17.92 4.34 -8.36
C LEU A 234 -16.62 3.59 -8.12
N LEU A 235 -16.61 2.30 -8.37
CA LEU A 235 -15.41 1.48 -8.39
C LEU A 235 -15.04 1.18 -9.84
N ALA A 236 -13.82 1.48 -10.26
CA ALA A 236 -13.37 1.17 -11.61
C ALA A 236 -11.94 0.64 -11.60
N GLY A 237 -11.64 -0.29 -12.53
CA GLY A 237 -10.28 -0.81 -12.60
C GLY A 237 -10.03 -1.83 -13.70
N ASP A 238 -8.77 -1.91 -14.12
CA ASP A 238 -8.32 -2.95 -15.04
C ASP A 238 -8.09 -4.29 -14.32
N MET A 239 -7.56 -5.29 -15.01
CA MET A 239 -7.35 -6.62 -14.40
C MET A 239 -6.45 -6.59 -13.17
N THR A 240 -5.51 -5.65 -13.07
CA THR A 240 -4.63 -5.50 -11.91
C THR A 240 -5.36 -5.00 -10.66
N ALA A 241 -6.51 -4.35 -10.87
CA ALA A 241 -7.37 -3.84 -9.81
C ALA A 241 -8.45 -4.84 -9.34
N LEU A 242 -8.64 -5.96 -10.02
CA LEU A 242 -9.65 -6.96 -9.63
C LEU A 242 -9.44 -7.49 -8.20
N PRO A 243 -8.20 -7.80 -7.74
CA PRO A 243 -7.99 -8.26 -6.36
C PRO A 243 -8.42 -7.23 -5.30
N PRO A 244 -8.01 -5.95 -5.34
CA PRO A 244 -8.48 -4.97 -4.37
C PRO A 244 -9.97 -4.67 -4.52
N ILE A 245 -10.53 -4.64 -5.73
CA ILE A 245 -11.97 -4.47 -5.94
C ILE A 245 -12.75 -5.60 -5.26
N ALA A 246 -12.33 -6.85 -5.43
CA ALA A 246 -12.96 -7.98 -4.75
C ALA A 246 -12.94 -7.82 -3.23
N ARG A 247 -11.80 -7.41 -2.64
CA ARG A 247 -11.68 -7.12 -1.20
C ARG A 247 -12.57 -5.96 -0.75
N ILE A 248 -12.67 -4.89 -1.54
CA ILE A 248 -13.57 -3.77 -1.26
C ILE A 248 -15.02 -4.26 -1.27
N LEU A 249 -15.43 -5.01 -2.31
CA LEU A 249 -16.79 -5.56 -2.41
C LEU A 249 -17.15 -6.47 -1.23
N GLU A 250 -16.20 -7.28 -0.73
CA GLU A 250 -16.37 -8.13 0.46
C GLU A 250 -16.65 -7.32 1.75
N SER A 251 -16.19 -6.07 1.80
CA SER A 251 -16.37 -5.17 2.95
C SER A 251 -17.63 -4.30 2.87
N LEU A 252 -18.31 -4.25 1.71
CA LEU A 252 -19.50 -3.43 1.54
C LEU A 252 -20.70 -4.05 2.24
N SER A 253 -21.59 -3.19 2.73
CA SER A 253 -22.87 -3.60 3.25
C SER A 253 -23.85 -3.98 2.12
N SER A 254 -24.93 -4.67 2.45
CA SER A 254 -26.02 -4.98 1.50
C SER A 254 -26.78 -3.73 1.00
N GLU A 255 -26.58 -2.58 1.63
CA GLU A 255 -27.20 -1.30 1.25
C GLU A 255 -26.29 -0.45 0.35
N ALA A 256 -25.06 -0.92 0.07
CA ALA A 256 -24.16 -0.21 -0.82
C ALA A 256 -24.79 -0.05 -2.22
N SER A 257 -24.61 1.14 -2.80
CA SER A 257 -25.19 1.45 -4.11
C SER A 257 -24.21 2.26 -4.97
N GLY A 258 -24.29 2.08 -6.29
CA GLY A 258 -23.43 2.77 -7.24
C GLY A 258 -23.03 1.87 -8.42
N HIS A 259 -21.85 2.08 -8.97
CA HIS A 259 -21.41 1.48 -10.21
C HIS A 259 -20.05 0.80 -10.08
N LEU A 260 -19.88 -0.31 -10.78
CA LEU A 260 -18.65 -1.09 -10.87
C LEU A 260 -18.26 -1.25 -12.35
N VAL A 261 -17.12 -0.69 -12.76
CA VAL A 261 -16.61 -0.76 -14.13
C VAL A 261 -15.29 -1.51 -14.15
N ILE A 262 -15.26 -2.72 -14.71
CA ILE A 262 -14.07 -3.58 -14.67
C ILE A 262 -13.62 -4.06 -16.03
N ALA A 263 -12.29 -4.19 -16.18
CA ALA A 263 -11.73 -5.05 -17.20
C ALA A 263 -11.89 -6.51 -16.77
N PHE A 264 -12.56 -7.31 -17.60
CA PHE A 264 -12.77 -8.71 -17.27
C PHE A 264 -12.81 -9.58 -18.54
N PRO A 265 -12.13 -10.76 -18.57
CA PRO A 265 -12.07 -11.61 -19.75
C PRO A 265 -13.47 -12.05 -20.23
N GLU A 266 -13.72 -11.99 -21.54
CA GLU A 266 -15.03 -12.39 -22.10
C GLU A 266 -15.33 -13.89 -21.92
N SER A 267 -14.28 -14.70 -21.79
CA SER A 267 -14.37 -16.15 -21.59
C SER A 267 -14.70 -16.60 -20.17
N ALA A 268 -14.83 -15.66 -19.22
CA ALA A 268 -15.17 -15.97 -17.83
C ALA A 268 -16.30 -15.08 -17.33
N GLU A 269 -17.06 -15.56 -16.34
CA GLU A 269 -18.11 -14.78 -15.70
C GLU A 269 -17.57 -14.02 -14.48
N PRO A 270 -17.92 -12.75 -14.28
CA PRO A 270 -17.46 -11.98 -13.11
C PRO A 270 -17.73 -12.68 -11.77
N ALA A 271 -18.85 -13.38 -11.63
CA ALA A 271 -19.20 -14.13 -10.42
C ALA A 271 -18.24 -15.31 -10.12
N SER A 272 -17.37 -15.71 -11.05
CA SER A 272 -16.33 -16.70 -10.79
C SER A 272 -15.17 -16.14 -9.95
N TYR A 273 -15.05 -14.82 -9.86
CA TYR A 273 -13.96 -14.15 -9.19
C TYR A 273 -14.41 -13.11 -8.14
N LEU A 274 -15.44 -12.34 -8.48
CA LEU A 274 -15.97 -11.28 -7.60
C LEU A 274 -17.05 -11.84 -6.66
N PRO A 275 -17.13 -11.36 -5.42
CA PRO A 275 -18.24 -11.65 -4.54
C PRO A 275 -19.56 -11.05 -5.11
N PRO A 276 -20.73 -11.51 -4.64
CA PRO A 276 -22.00 -10.86 -4.94
C PRO A 276 -21.95 -9.37 -4.60
N THR A 277 -22.54 -8.55 -5.45
CA THR A 277 -22.57 -7.09 -5.25
C THR A 277 -23.91 -6.51 -5.63
N THR A 278 -24.27 -5.41 -4.97
CA THR A 278 -25.45 -4.57 -5.27
C THR A 278 -25.12 -3.45 -6.27
N LEU A 279 -23.83 -3.27 -6.63
CA LEU A 279 -23.42 -2.25 -7.58
C LEU A 279 -23.76 -2.67 -9.02
N ASP A 280 -24.15 -1.69 -9.83
CA ASP A 280 -24.40 -1.88 -11.25
C ASP A 280 -23.08 -2.22 -11.97
N LEU A 281 -22.94 -3.47 -12.37
CA LEU A 281 -21.71 -3.99 -12.99
C LEU A 281 -21.69 -3.70 -14.48
N ARG A 282 -20.63 -3.01 -14.93
CA ARG A 282 -20.26 -2.87 -16.32
C ARG A 282 -18.93 -3.55 -16.60
N ARG A 283 -18.97 -4.60 -17.39
CA ARG A 283 -17.81 -5.34 -17.87
C ARG A 283 -17.30 -4.76 -19.18
N VAL A 284 -15.99 -4.65 -19.31
CA VAL A 284 -15.28 -4.24 -20.53
C VAL A 284 -14.19 -5.28 -20.82
N ALA A 285 -13.98 -5.63 -22.09
CA ALA A 285 -12.90 -6.53 -22.47
C ALA A 285 -11.53 -5.90 -22.11
N PRO A 286 -10.56 -6.66 -21.58
CA PRO A 286 -9.30 -6.11 -21.09
C PRO A 286 -8.55 -5.25 -22.11
N GLU A 287 -8.51 -5.67 -23.37
CA GLU A 287 -7.84 -4.97 -24.47
C GLU A 287 -8.47 -3.63 -24.85
N ARG A 288 -9.77 -3.43 -24.56
CA ARG A 288 -10.51 -2.19 -24.82
C ARG A 288 -10.61 -1.27 -23.63
N PHE A 289 -10.37 -1.80 -22.41
CA PHE A 289 -10.62 -1.09 -21.16
C PHE A 289 -9.94 0.27 -21.09
N ARG A 290 -8.67 0.36 -21.47
CA ARG A 290 -7.91 1.61 -21.43
C ARG A 290 -8.53 2.75 -22.23
N GLN A 291 -9.17 2.43 -23.37
CA GLN A 291 -9.80 3.42 -24.25
C GLN A 291 -11.22 3.73 -23.81
N GLU A 292 -11.92 2.76 -23.22
CA GLU A 292 -13.34 2.86 -22.92
C GLU A 292 -13.65 3.32 -21.50
N VAL A 293 -12.76 3.12 -20.52
CA VAL A 293 -13.06 3.41 -19.11
C VAL A 293 -13.39 4.88 -18.85
N LEU A 294 -12.66 5.83 -19.45
CA LEU A 294 -12.90 7.26 -19.23
C LEU A 294 -14.26 7.70 -19.74
N PRO A 295 -14.65 7.46 -21.03
CA PRO A 295 -15.98 7.82 -21.52
C PRO A 295 -17.12 7.09 -20.79
N ILE A 296 -16.92 5.85 -20.36
CA ILE A 296 -17.91 5.12 -19.55
C ILE A 296 -18.15 5.84 -18.21
N VAL A 297 -17.08 6.16 -17.51
CA VAL A 297 -17.17 6.84 -16.20
C VAL A 297 -17.76 8.24 -16.34
N GLN A 298 -17.44 8.97 -17.41
CA GLN A 298 -18.05 10.26 -17.71
C GLN A 298 -19.57 10.14 -17.92
N ALA A 299 -20.02 9.15 -18.69
CA ALA A 299 -21.45 8.89 -18.91
C ALA A 299 -22.18 8.56 -17.60
N ILE A 300 -21.59 7.69 -16.75
CA ILE A 300 -22.15 7.38 -15.44
C ILE A 300 -22.31 8.64 -14.59
N GLY A 301 -21.27 9.48 -14.50
CA GLY A 301 -21.33 10.71 -13.71
C GLY A 301 -22.26 11.79 -14.25
N ALA A 302 -22.61 11.74 -15.55
CA ALA A 302 -23.62 12.62 -16.14
C ALA A 302 -25.06 12.22 -15.74
N GLU A 303 -25.30 10.95 -15.48
CA GLU A 303 -26.62 10.41 -15.15
C GLU A 303 -26.82 10.18 -13.64
N HIS A 304 -25.75 9.97 -12.90
CA HIS A 304 -25.77 9.59 -11.50
C HIS A 304 -24.85 10.47 -10.65
N ARG A 305 -25.29 10.80 -9.44
CA ARG A 305 -24.47 11.54 -8.49
C ARG A 305 -23.44 10.59 -7.84
N ILE A 306 -22.17 10.76 -8.17
CA ILE A 306 -21.08 10.04 -7.52
C ILE A 306 -20.68 10.77 -6.23
N ARG A 307 -20.56 10.02 -5.13
CA ARG A 307 -20.17 10.53 -3.81
C ARG A 307 -18.81 10.04 -3.37
N ASN A 308 -18.42 8.86 -3.85
CA ASN A 308 -17.09 8.29 -3.61
C ASN A 308 -16.62 7.55 -4.85
N ALA A 309 -15.36 7.77 -5.25
CA ALA A 309 -14.80 7.16 -6.45
C ALA A 309 -13.44 6.51 -6.18
N TRP A 310 -13.29 5.29 -6.64
CA TRP A 310 -12.04 4.55 -6.57
C TRP A 310 -11.64 4.01 -7.96
N PHE A 311 -10.38 4.21 -8.32
CA PHE A 311 -9.81 3.65 -9.54
C PHE A 311 -8.43 3.05 -9.27
N GLY A 312 -8.16 1.86 -9.85
CA GLY A 312 -6.84 1.26 -9.94
C GLY A 312 -6.54 0.78 -11.35
N GLY A 313 -5.31 1.00 -11.83
CA GLY A 313 -4.93 0.53 -13.17
C GLY A 313 -3.81 1.31 -13.83
N GLU A 314 -3.87 1.46 -15.16
CA GLU A 314 -2.86 2.14 -15.95
C GLU A 314 -2.72 3.63 -15.61
N HIS A 315 -1.48 4.14 -15.66
CA HIS A 315 -1.10 5.48 -15.23
C HIS A 315 -1.87 6.61 -15.93
N ALA A 316 -2.02 6.57 -17.26
CA ALA A 316 -2.72 7.61 -17.99
C ALA A 316 -4.22 7.67 -17.64
N ASN A 317 -4.85 6.50 -17.50
CA ASN A 317 -6.23 6.41 -17.02
C ASN A 317 -6.36 6.91 -15.57
N ALA A 318 -5.41 6.56 -14.70
CA ALA A 318 -5.41 7.04 -13.33
C ALA A 318 -5.32 8.56 -13.23
N GLN A 319 -4.48 9.20 -14.05
CA GLN A 319 -4.39 10.66 -14.11
C GLN A 319 -5.66 11.30 -14.65
N ALA A 320 -6.22 10.79 -15.75
CA ALA A 320 -7.42 11.32 -16.36
C ALA A 320 -8.64 11.21 -15.43
N LEU A 321 -8.84 10.05 -14.81
CA LEU A 321 -9.94 9.82 -13.87
C LEU A 321 -9.78 10.64 -12.59
N ARG A 322 -8.58 10.83 -12.06
CA ARG A 322 -8.34 11.73 -10.94
C ARG A 322 -8.76 13.17 -11.23
N GLN A 323 -8.50 13.66 -12.45
CA GLN A 323 -8.96 14.99 -12.88
C GLN A 323 -10.48 15.05 -12.98
N LEU A 324 -11.11 14.04 -13.60
CA LEU A 324 -12.56 13.93 -13.70
C LEU A 324 -13.22 13.92 -12.33
N PHE A 325 -12.73 13.09 -11.40
CA PHE A 325 -13.27 13.00 -10.04
C PHE A 325 -13.21 14.34 -9.30
N LYS A 326 -12.11 15.06 -9.43
CA LYS A 326 -11.94 16.38 -8.78
C LYS A 326 -12.75 17.49 -9.43
N ARG A 327 -12.70 17.61 -10.76
CA ARG A 327 -13.24 18.77 -11.49
C ARG A 327 -14.72 18.62 -11.80
N ASP A 328 -15.12 17.45 -12.29
CA ASP A 328 -16.46 17.24 -12.82
C ASP A 328 -17.41 16.64 -11.77
N PHE A 329 -16.91 15.73 -10.92
CA PHE A 329 -17.71 15.15 -9.83
C PHE A 329 -17.58 15.95 -8.52
N GLY A 330 -16.64 16.89 -8.41
CA GLY A 330 -16.45 17.72 -7.22
C GLY A 330 -15.97 16.94 -5.99
N LEU A 331 -15.33 15.78 -6.18
CA LEU A 331 -14.86 14.94 -5.08
C LEU A 331 -13.57 15.53 -4.48
N VAL A 332 -13.49 15.46 -3.16
CA VAL A 332 -12.36 15.96 -2.38
C VAL A 332 -11.46 14.83 -1.87
N GLN A 333 -10.38 15.17 -1.20
CA GLN A 333 -9.54 14.20 -0.51
C GLN A 333 -10.39 13.38 0.49
N GLY A 334 -10.16 12.06 0.55
CA GLY A 334 -10.95 11.13 1.36
C GLY A 334 -12.19 10.56 0.66
N THR A 335 -12.75 11.25 -0.36
CA THR A 335 -13.89 10.74 -1.15
C THR A 335 -13.50 10.26 -2.55
N GLN A 336 -12.22 10.35 -2.90
CA GLN A 336 -11.71 9.81 -4.16
C GLN A 336 -10.29 9.27 -4.00
N LEU A 337 -10.04 8.17 -4.69
CA LEU A 337 -8.72 7.58 -4.84
C LEU A 337 -8.54 7.12 -6.29
N SER A 338 -7.44 7.52 -6.93
CA SER A 338 -7.07 7.02 -8.25
C SER A 338 -5.59 6.68 -8.26
N VAL A 339 -5.28 5.39 -8.35
CA VAL A 339 -3.93 4.82 -8.18
C VAL A 339 -3.44 4.21 -9.48
N ALA A 340 -2.21 4.57 -9.86
CA ALA A 340 -1.51 3.94 -10.96
C ALA A 340 -0.78 2.69 -10.47
N TYR A 341 -1.18 1.52 -10.93
CA TYR A 341 -0.54 0.25 -10.63
C TYR A 341 0.56 -0.11 -11.64
N TRP A 342 0.42 0.35 -12.87
CA TRP A 342 1.38 0.11 -13.92
C TRP A 342 1.38 1.24 -14.95
N ARG A 343 2.38 1.25 -15.83
CA ARG A 343 2.50 2.24 -16.89
C ARG A 343 2.91 1.56 -18.19
N GLU A 344 2.17 1.81 -19.26
CA GLU A 344 2.47 1.29 -20.57
C GLU A 344 3.89 1.70 -21.03
N GLY A 345 4.61 0.74 -21.64
CA GLY A 345 5.96 0.95 -22.17
C GLY A 345 7.05 1.14 -21.09
N ARG A 346 6.72 1.09 -19.79
CA ARG A 346 7.70 1.07 -18.71
C ARG A 346 7.66 -0.25 -17.97
N ARG A 347 8.78 -0.96 -17.98
CA ARG A 347 9.05 -1.96 -16.93
C ARG A 347 9.27 -1.15 -15.66
N GLY A 348 8.48 -1.39 -14.64
CA GLY A 348 8.52 -0.63 -13.40
C GLY A 348 9.97 -0.47 -12.91
N ASP A 349 10.42 0.78 -12.73
CA ASP A 349 11.76 1.07 -12.27
C ASP A 349 11.83 0.80 -10.77
N ALA A 350 12.64 -0.15 -10.39
CA ALA A 350 13.00 -0.45 -9.01
C ALA A 350 13.72 0.72 -8.29
N ARG A 351 14.07 1.79 -9.02
CA ARG A 351 14.88 2.91 -8.51
C ARG A 351 14.18 3.81 -7.49
N ARG A 352 12.86 3.76 -7.36
CA ARG A 352 12.13 4.57 -6.36
C ARG A 352 11.89 3.84 -5.03
N GLU A 353 12.24 2.58 -4.94
CA GLU A 353 11.91 1.75 -3.77
C GLU A 353 13.15 1.30 -2.97
N THR A 354 14.36 1.60 -3.47
CA THR A 354 15.62 1.16 -2.84
C THR A 354 16.74 2.22 -2.81
N ASP A 355 16.47 3.46 -3.22
CA ASP A 355 17.42 4.57 -3.10
C ASP A 355 17.19 5.38 -1.83
#